data_fe836e54a708780d710b9a9218b8a052
#
_entry.id   fe836e54a708780d710b9a9218b8a052
#
_cell.length_a   1.000
_cell.length_b   1.000
_cell.length_c   1.000
_cell.angle_alpha   90.00
_cell.angle_beta   90.00
_cell.angle_gamma   90.00
#
_symmetry.space_group_name_H-M   'P 1'
#
loop_
_entity.id
_entity.type
_entity.pdbx_description
1 polymer ?
#
loop_
_entity_poly.entity_id
_entity_poly.type
_entity_poly.pdbx_seq_one_letter_code
_entity_poly.pdbx_strand_id
1 'polypeptide(L)'
;FQSEVFSLKWLDLLLACATMKQVHEYFTYWDWIVVAGYMIFTTVLGHRLSGKQSNIKDFFLGGKTLPWWSVSGSMIATEISALTFIGVPGMVYAMAGDWTYLQWGFGSIIARFAVAYWLIPLYYEKEIYSPYDFMGDRLGEGARRLVTGLFSLGSILGQSVRVLVTAIILQVVTGMDARLCIVIIGAVAILWTFMGGMQTVIWTDVIQFCLFIFGGVLAMVLLVNELSWSQIVELNQVTVDGQDKDKLRWLDFTTPFQEPSLRYTMWVALIAMPFQNFTAFGVDQLNTQRMFCCGSIKDARKAMCWSSVSIMVTVLMLAVGAGLFAWYRVNAPSDLIAASFEKGNNVFPTWITMEVAPGLSGLILAGAFAAAISSLDSILAALSQTSLSVFYGRDKLEAEGRGREMVRLSRIVVCVWGVILTAAGLGLWAVYENNQDSDLIGLAFGMVAYTYGPLLGVLAAAILPIKVDTRGLIMGTVLSVLLVSWFRPELPLVLGALGLTGWAEELTLHRPELSSEWFFPLNASITLCCGWLVGMLGLNRKP
;
A
#
# COMPACT_ATOMS: atom_id res chain seq x y z
N PHE A 1 11.00 0.63 -39.08
CA PHE A 1 10.21 1.08 -37.92
C PHE A 1 10.39 0.18 -36.68
N GLN A 2 10.24 -1.15 -36.80
CA GLN A 2 10.45 -2.07 -35.64
C GLN A 2 11.91 -2.16 -35.18
N SER A 3 12.89 -2.06 -36.10
CA SER A 3 14.33 -2.10 -35.75
C SER A 3 14.81 -0.80 -35.08
N GLU A 4 14.27 0.34 -35.44
CA GLU A 4 14.62 1.63 -34.82
C GLU A 4 14.02 1.77 -33.40
N VAL A 5 12.80 1.31 -33.19
CA VAL A 5 12.17 1.26 -31.85
C VAL A 5 12.91 0.29 -30.94
N PHE A 6 13.44 -0.82 -31.49
CA PHE A 6 14.23 -1.79 -30.72
C PHE A 6 15.61 -1.22 -30.35
N SER A 7 16.24 -0.45 -31.23
CA SER A 7 17.54 0.18 -30.96
C SER A 7 17.43 1.33 -29.94
N LEU A 8 16.37 2.11 -29.97
CA LEU A 8 16.09 3.16 -28.98
C LEU A 8 15.87 2.56 -27.56
N LYS A 9 15.09 1.49 -27.44
CA LYS A 9 14.89 0.81 -26.14
C LYS A 9 16.18 0.23 -25.55
N TRP A 10 17.10 -0.27 -26.38
CA TRP A 10 18.42 -0.75 -25.91
C TRP A 10 19.32 0.40 -25.45
N LEU A 11 19.25 1.53 -26.10
CA LEU A 11 19.99 2.74 -25.71
C LEU A 11 19.49 3.27 -24.36
N ASP A 12 18.17 3.33 -24.17
CA ASP A 12 17.54 3.75 -22.91
C ASP A 12 17.88 2.79 -21.75
N LEU A 13 17.93 1.49 -22.02
CA LEU A 13 18.35 0.48 -21.02
C LEU A 13 19.83 0.62 -20.64
N LEU A 14 20.69 0.86 -21.62
CA LEU A 14 22.13 1.07 -21.39
C LEU A 14 22.38 2.40 -20.65
N LEU A 15 21.65 3.45 -20.98
CA LEU A 15 21.69 4.73 -20.28
C LEU A 15 21.20 4.60 -18.84
N ALA A 16 20.09 3.91 -18.61
CA ALA A 16 19.57 3.65 -17.26
C ALA A 16 20.56 2.81 -16.43
N CYS A 17 21.16 1.78 -17.00
CA CYS A 17 22.22 0.99 -16.34
C CYS A 17 23.47 1.81 -16.04
N ALA A 18 23.89 2.69 -16.96
CA ALA A 18 25.03 3.56 -16.75
C ALA A 18 24.78 4.60 -15.66
N THR A 19 23.56 5.18 -15.62
CA THR A 19 23.14 6.13 -14.58
C THR A 19 23.10 5.48 -13.21
N MET A 20 22.52 4.28 -13.11
CA MET A 20 22.47 3.54 -11.83
C MET A 20 23.87 3.14 -11.34
N LYS A 21 24.79 2.80 -12.24
CA LYS A 21 26.20 2.58 -11.87
C LYS A 21 26.87 3.83 -11.30
N GLN A 22 26.52 5.00 -11.81
CA GLN A 22 27.07 6.26 -11.33
C GLN A 22 26.48 6.67 -9.96
N VAL A 23 25.18 6.46 -9.74
CA VAL A 23 24.51 6.82 -8.48
C VAL A 23 24.97 5.97 -7.31
N HIS A 24 25.10 4.64 -7.47
CA HIS A 24 25.47 3.76 -6.35
C HIS A 24 26.91 3.97 -5.85
N GLU A 25 27.82 4.55 -6.66
CA GLU A 25 29.18 4.87 -6.22
C GLU A 25 29.22 5.95 -5.12
N TYR A 26 28.16 6.77 -4.99
CA TYR A 26 28.03 7.78 -3.93
C TYR A 26 27.52 7.20 -2.60
N PHE A 27 26.93 5.99 -2.62
CA PHE A 27 26.47 5.32 -1.40
C PHE A 27 27.64 4.63 -0.71
N THR A 28 28.11 5.24 0.37
CA THR A 28 29.37 4.89 1.02
C THR A 28 29.22 3.75 2.03
N TYR A 29 30.35 3.22 2.50
CA TYR A 29 30.35 2.23 3.60
C TYR A 29 29.74 2.76 4.90
N TRP A 30 29.77 4.08 5.15
CA TRP A 30 29.11 4.70 6.31
C TRP A 30 27.61 4.58 6.25
N ASP A 31 27.04 4.73 5.08
CA ASP A 31 25.60 4.57 4.84
C ASP A 31 25.17 3.14 5.10
N TRP A 32 25.95 2.16 4.62
CA TRP A 32 25.73 0.75 4.89
C TRP A 32 25.83 0.40 6.38
N ILE A 33 26.78 1.00 7.11
CA ILE A 33 26.89 0.83 8.56
C ILE A 33 25.63 1.32 9.27
N VAL A 34 25.09 2.48 8.86
CA VAL A 34 23.85 3.04 9.44
C VAL A 34 22.65 2.15 9.13
N VAL A 35 22.47 1.72 7.87
CA VAL A 35 21.38 0.82 7.46
C VAL A 35 21.48 -0.52 8.20
N ALA A 36 22.66 -1.14 8.21
CA ALA A 36 22.88 -2.41 8.91
C ALA A 36 22.68 -2.26 10.42
N GLY A 37 23.19 -1.19 11.01
CA GLY A 37 23.00 -0.87 12.44
C GLY A 37 21.53 -0.74 12.81
N TYR A 38 20.75 -0.04 11.97
CA TYR A 38 19.30 0.05 12.11
C TYR A 38 18.62 -1.33 12.02
N MET A 39 18.95 -2.14 11.02
CA MET A 39 18.37 -3.49 10.85
C MET A 39 18.70 -4.41 12.02
N ILE A 40 19.94 -4.38 12.52
CA ILE A 40 20.35 -5.13 13.71
C ILE A 40 19.60 -4.63 14.95
N PHE A 41 19.55 -3.32 15.15
CA PHE A 41 18.84 -2.70 16.28
C PHE A 41 17.38 -3.11 16.33
N THR A 42 16.66 -2.98 15.22
CA THR A 42 15.24 -3.33 15.14
C THR A 42 15.00 -4.83 15.32
N THR A 43 15.89 -5.68 14.78
CA THR A 43 15.83 -7.14 14.95
C THR A 43 16.03 -7.53 16.42
N VAL A 44 17.06 -6.99 17.08
CA VAL A 44 17.34 -7.27 18.50
C VAL A 44 16.21 -6.75 19.40
N LEU A 45 15.71 -5.56 19.10
CA LEU A 45 14.61 -4.96 19.86
C LEU A 45 13.31 -5.75 19.65
N GLY A 46 12.98 -6.11 18.41
CA GLY A 46 11.84 -6.97 18.10
C GLY A 46 11.91 -8.29 18.84
N HIS A 47 13.09 -8.94 18.89
CA HIS A 47 13.29 -10.16 19.65
C HIS A 47 13.09 -9.96 21.15
N ARG A 48 13.60 -8.86 21.72
CA ARG A 48 13.41 -8.53 23.15
C ARG A 48 11.97 -8.22 23.51
N LEU A 49 11.22 -7.58 22.59
CA LEU A 49 9.83 -7.18 22.79
C LEU A 49 8.83 -8.29 22.43
N SER A 50 9.28 -9.41 21.85
CA SER A 50 8.40 -10.48 21.37
C SER A 50 7.52 -11.15 22.43
N GLY A 51 7.85 -10.98 23.71
CA GLY A 51 7.08 -11.50 24.83
C GLY A 51 6.92 -13.03 24.83
N LYS A 52 6.03 -13.54 25.68
CA LYS A 52 5.67 -14.96 25.68
C LYS A 52 4.55 -15.20 24.67
N GLN A 53 4.88 -15.86 23.56
CA GLN A 53 3.92 -16.27 22.53
C GLN A 53 3.40 -17.67 22.81
N SER A 54 2.60 -17.81 23.86
CA SER A 54 2.13 -19.12 24.33
C SER A 54 0.85 -19.60 23.66
N ASN A 55 0.07 -18.68 23.12
CA ASN A 55 -1.22 -18.96 22.48
C ASN A 55 -1.47 -18.03 21.27
N ILE A 56 -2.51 -18.32 20.52
CA ILE A 56 -2.92 -17.58 19.32
C ILE A 56 -3.28 -16.12 19.63
N LYS A 57 -3.93 -15.87 20.77
CA LYS A 57 -4.33 -14.51 21.18
C LYS A 57 -3.10 -13.63 21.46
N ASP A 58 -2.08 -14.19 22.11
CA ASP A 58 -0.82 -13.48 22.31
C ASP A 58 -0.11 -13.22 20.99
N PHE A 59 -0.08 -14.23 20.12
CA PHE A 59 0.64 -14.14 18.84
C PHE A 59 -0.01 -13.13 17.85
N PHE A 60 -1.34 -13.20 17.64
CA PHE A 60 -2.03 -12.39 16.65
C PHE A 60 -2.64 -11.09 17.18
N LEU A 61 -2.92 -10.98 18.48
CA LEU A 61 -3.58 -9.81 19.08
C LEU A 61 -2.74 -9.16 20.20
N GLY A 62 -1.49 -9.55 20.38
CA GLY A 62 -0.63 -8.98 21.42
C GLY A 62 -1.24 -9.05 22.83
N GLY A 63 -2.07 -10.07 23.12
CA GLY A 63 -2.78 -10.22 24.38
C GLY A 63 -3.87 -9.18 24.64
N LYS A 64 -4.19 -8.29 23.70
CA LYS A 64 -5.12 -7.15 23.84
C LYS A 64 -4.70 -6.17 24.96
N THR A 65 -3.41 -5.93 25.13
CA THR A 65 -2.87 -5.10 26.22
C THR A 65 -2.11 -3.86 25.72
N LEU A 66 -2.05 -3.67 24.40
CA LEU A 66 -1.23 -2.62 23.84
C LEU A 66 -1.87 -1.22 24.01
N PRO A 67 -1.07 -0.20 24.33
CA PRO A 67 -1.60 1.14 24.50
C PRO A 67 -2.05 1.74 23.16
N TRP A 68 -3.13 2.51 23.17
CA TRP A 68 -3.75 3.07 21.98
C TRP A 68 -2.78 3.86 21.09
N TRP A 69 -1.82 4.57 21.67
CA TRP A 69 -0.86 5.38 20.91
C TRP A 69 0.13 4.52 20.12
N SER A 70 0.57 3.35 20.64
CA SER A 70 1.43 2.44 19.90
C SER A 70 0.66 1.78 18.75
N VAL A 71 -0.60 1.42 18.98
CA VAL A 71 -1.49 0.90 17.94
C VAL A 71 -1.73 1.95 16.85
N SER A 72 -1.98 3.20 17.23
CA SER A 72 -2.12 4.32 16.27
C SER A 72 -0.85 4.53 15.44
N GLY A 73 0.33 4.55 16.10
CA GLY A 73 1.61 4.67 15.41
C GLY A 73 1.88 3.52 14.43
N SER A 74 1.55 2.29 14.82
CA SER A 74 1.64 1.12 13.94
C SER A 74 0.66 1.19 12.76
N MET A 75 -0.57 1.67 12.97
CA MET A 75 -1.52 1.90 11.87
C MET A 75 -0.98 2.92 10.85
N ILE A 76 -0.40 4.03 11.33
CA ILE A 76 0.22 5.04 10.47
C ILE A 76 1.41 4.43 9.72
N ALA A 77 2.31 3.71 10.41
CA ALA A 77 3.46 3.06 9.79
C ALA A 77 3.07 2.07 8.68
N THR A 78 1.93 1.39 8.84
CA THR A 78 1.41 0.43 7.86
C THR A 78 0.80 1.10 6.63
N GLU A 79 0.16 2.24 6.82
CA GLU A 79 -0.38 3.05 5.73
C GLU A 79 0.76 3.69 4.92
N ILE A 80 1.73 4.27 5.63
CA ILE A 80 2.92 4.88 5.06
C ILE A 80 3.88 3.76 4.62
N SER A 81 4.23 3.75 3.35
CA SER A 81 5.13 2.74 2.78
C SER A 81 6.22 3.40 1.93
N ALA A 82 7.12 2.59 1.39
CA ALA A 82 8.08 3.04 0.38
C ALA A 82 7.41 3.81 -0.78
N LEU A 83 6.17 3.44 -1.13
CA LEU A 83 5.38 4.16 -2.14
C LEU A 83 5.11 5.61 -1.74
N THR A 84 4.79 5.88 -0.47
CA THR A 84 4.63 7.25 0.04
C THR A 84 5.97 7.99 0.03
N PHE A 85 7.07 7.29 0.34
CA PHE A 85 8.40 7.89 0.44
C PHE A 85 8.93 8.38 -0.91
N ILE A 86 8.80 7.58 -1.97
CA ILE A 86 9.31 7.96 -3.30
C ILE A 86 8.23 8.41 -4.27
N GLY A 87 7.04 7.80 -4.21
CA GLY A 87 5.98 8.08 -5.17
C GLY A 87 5.36 9.46 -4.98
N VAL A 88 5.15 9.91 -3.73
CA VAL A 88 4.57 11.24 -3.47
C VAL A 88 5.53 12.37 -3.85
N PRO A 89 6.81 12.38 -3.43
CA PRO A 89 7.75 13.38 -3.93
C PRO A 89 7.95 13.33 -5.43
N GLY A 90 8.04 12.14 -6.02
CA GLY A 90 8.18 11.96 -7.47
C GLY A 90 6.99 12.48 -8.26
N MET A 91 5.78 12.26 -7.77
CA MET A 91 4.56 12.79 -8.36
C MET A 91 4.56 14.33 -8.39
N VAL A 92 4.95 14.97 -7.28
CA VAL A 92 5.06 16.44 -7.22
C VAL A 92 6.18 16.96 -8.11
N TYR A 93 7.30 16.24 -8.17
CA TYR A 93 8.44 16.59 -9.03
C TYR A 93 8.06 16.64 -10.50
N ALA A 94 7.25 15.71 -11.00
CA ALA A 94 6.79 15.68 -12.38
C ALA A 94 6.21 17.04 -12.82
N MET A 95 6.50 17.49 -14.06
CA MET A 95 6.12 18.84 -14.53
C MET A 95 4.63 19.13 -14.34
N ALA A 96 3.76 18.16 -14.63
CA ALA A 96 2.32 18.27 -14.43
C ALA A 96 1.85 18.00 -13.00
N GLY A 97 2.76 17.60 -12.08
CA GLY A 97 2.41 17.27 -10.71
C GLY A 97 2.13 18.48 -9.83
N ASP A 98 1.28 18.29 -8.83
CA ASP A 98 0.93 19.30 -7.83
C ASP A 98 0.55 18.65 -6.48
N TRP A 99 -0.05 19.43 -5.56
CA TRP A 99 -0.42 18.94 -4.24
C TRP A 99 -1.86 18.42 -4.14
N THR A 100 -2.57 18.25 -5.24
CA THR A 100 -3.98 17.83 -5.23
C THR A 100 -4.21 16.44 -4.63
N TYR A 101 -3.18 15.57 -4.59
CA TYR A 101 -3.19 14.30 -3.85
C TYR A 101 -3.59 14.46 -2.37
N LEU A 102 -3.29 15.62 -1.75
CA LEU A 102 -3.63 15.90 -0.35
C LEU A 102 -5.14 15.78 -0.08
N GLN A 103 -5.97 16.05 -1.07
CA GLN A 103 -7.44 15.98 -0.94
C GLN A 103 -7.91 14.58 -0.51
N TRP A 104 -7.22 13.52 -0.93
CA TRP A 104 -7.57 12.15 -0.53
C TRP A 104 -7.54 11.94 0.98
N GLY A 105 -6.76 12.72 1.72
CA GLY A 105 -6.73 12.73 3.17
C GLY A 105 -8.10 13.03 3.81
N PHE A 106 -8.96 13.83 3.18
CA PHE A 106 -10.31 14.10 3.69
C PHE A 106 -11.15 12.83 3.72
N GLY A 107 -11.13 12.06 2.62
CA GLY A 107 -11.83 10.78 2.56
C GLY A 107 -11.31 9.77 3.59
N SER A 108 -10.00 9.77 3.85
CA SER A 108 -9.36 8.93 4.85
C SER A 108 -9.82 9.30 6.27
N ILE A 109 -9.88 10.59 6.60
CA ILE A 109 -10.37 11.06 7.91
C ILE A 109 -11.84 10.65 8.11
N ILE A 110 -12.70 10.93 7.14
CA ILE A 110 -14.13 10.57 7.19
C ILE A 110 -14.30 9.08 7.46
N ALA A 111 -13.58 8.24 6.72
CA ALA A 111 -13.67 6.80 6.86
C ALA A 111 -13.21 6.31 8.24
N ARG A 112 -12.10 6.83 8.77
CA ARG A 112 -11.59 6.45 10.10
C ARG A 112 -12.56 6.79 11.22
N PHE A 113 -13.19 7.97 11.16
CA PHE A 113 -14.23 8.32 12.12
C PHE A 113 -15.44 7.40 11.98
N ALA A 114 -15.87 7.09 10.76
CA ALA A 114 -16.96 6.15 10.53
C ALA A 114 -16.63 4.75 11.10
N VAL A 115 -15.43 4.21 10.84
CA VAL A 115 -14.96 2.94 11.40
C VAL A 115 -14.91 3.01 12.93
N ALA A 116 -14.36 4.09 13.50
CA ALA A 116 -14.21 4.25 14.94
C ALA A 116 -15.55 4.22 15.68
N TYR A 117 -16.59 4.84 15.12
CA TYR A 117 -17.86 4.98 15.81
C TYR A 117 -18.91 3.93 15.43
N TRP A 118 -18.83 3.33 14.25
CA TRP A 118 -19.79 2.34 13.78
C TRP A 118 -19.27 0.89 13.85
N LEU A 119 -18.05 0.62 13.35
CA LEU A 119 -17.55 -0.76 13.27
C LEU A 119 -16.86 -1.23 14.55
N ILE A 120 -16.05 -0.39 15.19
CA ILE A 120 -15.31 -0.80 16.39
C ILE A 120 -16.24 -1.34 17.49
N PRO A 121 -17.36 -0.68 17.85
CA PRO A 121 -18.29 -1.23 18.84
C PRO A 121 -18.80 -2.61 18.43
N LEU A 122 -19.24 -2.75 17.17
CA LEU A 122 -19.81 -3.97 16.63
C LEU A 122 -18.85 -5.16 16.69
N TYR A 123 -17.57 -4.92 16.42
CA TYR A 123 -16.55 -5.95 16.46
C TYR A 123 -16.15 -6.36 17.88
N TYR A 124 -16.07 -5.40 18.78
CA TYR A 124 -15.69 -5.66 20.17
C TYR A 124 -16.78 -6.40 20.97
N GLU A 125 -18.07 -6.16 20.66
CA GLU A 125 -19.20 -6.88 21.25
C GLU A 125 -19.17 -8.39 20.94
N LYS A 126 -18.57 -8.77 19.81
CA LYS A 126 -18.51 -10.16 19.32
C LYS A 126 -17.22 -10.91 19.67
N GLU A 127 -16.25 -10.22 20.28
CA GLU A 127 -14.91 -10.77 20.60
C GLU A 127 -14.23 -11.47 19.41
N ILE A 128 -14.41 -10.95 18.20
CA ILE A 128 -13.87 -11.55 16.96
C ILE A 128 -12.36 -11.36 16.84
N TYR A 129 -11.72 -12.24 16.06
CA TYR A 129 -10.30 -12.14 15.67
C TYR A 129 -10.11 -11.48 14.30
N SER A 130 -11.16 -11.45 13.49
CA SER A 130 -11.15 -10.97 12.12
C SER A 130 -12.51 -10.41 11.73
N PRO A 131 -12.61 -9.35 10.91
CA PRO A 131 -13.85 -8.91 10.31
C PRO A 131 -14.55 -10.03 9.51
N TYR A 132 -13.79 -10.98 8.99
CA TYR A 132 -14.29 -12.11 8.21
C TYR A 132 -15.05 -13.12 9.07
N ASP A 133 -14.69 -13.25 10.35
CA ASP A 133 -15.45 -14.04 11.32
C ASP A 133 -16.84 -13.41 11.52
N PHE A 134 -16.91 -12.07 11.66
CA PHE A 134 -18.20 -11.36 11.77
C PHE A 134 -19.08 -11.57 10.53
N MET A 135 -18.51 -11.47 9.32
CA MET A 135 -19.26 -11.72 8.09
C MET A 135 -19.70 -13.18 7.96
N GLY A 136 -18.85 -14.11 8.37
CA GLY A 136 -19.15 -15.54 8.40
C GLY A 136 -20.29 -15.90 9.36
N ASP A 137 -20.29 -15.33 10.56
CA ASP A 137 -21.35 -15.53 11.57
C ASP A 137 -22.72 -15.01 11.10
N ARG A 138 -22.72 -13.95 10.29
CA ARG A 138 -23.94 -13.31 9.78
C ARG A 138 -24.47 -13.91 8.47
N LEU A 139 -23.58 -14.25 7.55
CA LEU A 139 -23.90 -14.63 6.17
C LEU A 139 -23.57 -16.09 5.86
N GLY A 140 -22.93 -16.80 6.79
CA GLY A 140 -22.52 -18.20 6.65
C GLY A 140 -21.10 -18.39 6.12
N GLU A 141 -20.62 -19.63 6.19
CA GLU A 141 -19.25 -20.03 5.88
C GLU A 141 -18.83 -19.74 4.42
N GLY A 142 -19.79 -19.77 3.49
CA GLY A 142 -19.53 -19.40 2.09
C GLY A 142 -19.09 -17.95 1.93
N ALA A 143 -19.73 -17.02 2.65
CA ALA A 143 -19.34 -15.62 2.66
C ALA A 143 -17.98 -15.41 3.34
N ARG A 144 -17.70 -16.14 4.44
CA ARG A 144 -16.39 -16.10 5.11
C ARG A 144 -15.25 -16.50 4.16
N ARG A 145 -15.42 -17.59 3.41
CA ARG A 145 -14.44 -18.05 2.42
C ARG A 145 -14.26 -17.05 1.28
N LEU A 146 -15.36 -16.46 0.80
CA LEU A 146 -15.33 -15.43 -0.23
C LEU A 146 -14.48 -14.23 0.22
N VAL A 147 -14.77 -13.65 1.38
CA VAL A 147 -14.05 -12.45 1.86
C VAL A 147 -12.59 -12.75 2.20
N THR A 148 -12.28 -13.94 2.74
CA THR A 148 -10.89 -14.34 2.96
C THR A 148 -10.13 -14.50 1.65
N GLY A 149 -10.76 -15.08 0.63
CA GLY A 149 -10.19 -15.20 -0.71
C GLY A 149 -9.94 -13.83 -1.35
N LEU A 150 -10.91 -12.91 -1.24
CA LEU A 150 -10.78 -11.53 -1.72
C LEU A 150 -9.66 -10.77 -1.01
N PHE A 151 -9.57 -10.90 0.32
CA PHE A 151 -8.47 -10.31 1.08
C PHE A 151 -7.12 -10.87 0.65
N SER A 152 -7.00 -12.19 0.50
CA SER A 152 -5.75 -12.82 0.06
C SER A 152 -5.35 -12.35 -1.35
N LEU A 153 -6.29 -12.29 -2.28
CA LEU A 153 -6.04 -11.79 -3.63
C LEU A 153 -5.64 -10.31 -3.62
N GLY A 154 -6.38 -9.46 -2.92
CA GLY A 154 -6.09 -8.03 -2.79
C GLY A 154 -4.74 -7.77 -2.13
N SER A 155 -4.37 -8.62 -1.15
CA SER A 155 -3.07 -8.58 -0.50
C SER A 155 -1.94 -8.93 -1.47
N ILE A 156 -2.08 -9.98 -2.27
CA ILE A 156 -1.08 -10.33 -3.29
C ILE A 156 -0.91 -9.17 -4.27
N LEU A 157 -2.00 -8.66 -4.81
CA LEU A 157 -1.97 -7.59 -5.80
C LEU A 157 -1.40 -6.28 -5.22
N GLY A 158 -1.91 -5.82 -4.09
CA GLY A 158 -1.49 -4.55 -3.48
C GLY A 158 -0.07 -4.60 -2.89
N GLN A 159 0.34 -5.71 -2.28
CA GLN A 159 1.66 -5.82 -1.67
C GLN A 159 2.77 -6.11 -2.69
N SER A 160 2.47 -6.75 -3.82
CA SER A 160 3.44 -6.90 -4.90
C SER A 160 3.94 -5.55 -5.44
N VAL A 161 3.05 -4.53 -5.48
CA VAL A 161 3.47 -3.15 -5.83
C VAL A 161 4.42 -2.58 -4.78
N ARG A 162 4.16 -2.80 -3.49
CA ARG A 162 5.05 -2.31 -2.42
C ARG A 162 6.42 -2.99 -2.44
N VAL A 163 6.47 -4.29 -2.72
CA VAL A 163 7.73 -5.01 -2.94
C VAL A 163 8.49 -4.43 -4.12
N LEU A 164 7.80 -4.19 -5.24
CA LEU A 164 8.36 -3.56 -6.44
C LEU A 164 8.97 -2.19 -6.13
N VAL A 165 8.21 -1.30 -5.50
CA VAL A 165 8.66 0.05 -5.14
C VAL A 165 9.88 0.03 -4.22
N THR A 166 9.89 -0.89 -3.25
CA THR A 166 11.04 -1.08 -2.34
C THR A 166 12.27 -1.58 -3.09
N ALA A 167 12.07 -2.48 -4.06
CA ALA A 167 13.15 -3.00 -4.90
C ALA A 167 13.75 -1.90 -5.80
N ILE A 168 12.94 -0.96 -6.29
CA ILE A 168 13.43 0.22 -7.04
C ILE A 168 14.36 1.06 -6.17
N ILE A 169 13.99 1.33 -4.90
CA ILE A 169 14.87 2.06 -3.97
C ILE A 169 16.20 1.31 -3.80
N LEU A 170 16.12 0.02 -3.51
CA LEU A 170 17.30 -0.80 -3.27
C LEU A 170 18.18 -0.90 -4.53
N GLN A 171 17.58 -1.00 -5.71
CA GLN A 171 18.27 -0.99 -6.98
C GLN A 171 19.03 0.33 -7.22
N VAL A 172 18.40 1.48 -7.01
CA VAL A 172 19.03 2.80 -7.17
C VAL A 172 20.26 2.94 -6.26
N VAL A 173 20.12 2.50 -5.01
CA VAL A 173 21.17 2.66 -3.99
C VAL A 173 22.33 1.67 -4.18
N THR A 174 22.03 0.43 -4.63
CA THR A 174 23.00 -0.66 -4.66
C THR A 174 23.55 -0.95 -6.05
N GLY A 175 22.87 -0.49 -7.10
CA GLY A 175 23.15 -0.88 -8.48
C GLY A 175 22.86 -2.37 -8.79
N MET A 176 22.25 -3.12 -7.84
CA MET A 176 21.91 -4.53 -8.04
C MET A 176 20.71 -4.68 -8.98
N ASP A 177 20.61 -5.86 -9.61
CA ASP A 177 19.43 -6.21 -10.41
C ASP A 177 18.15 -6.18 -9.54
N ALA A 178 17.07 -5.59 -10.08
CA ALA A 178 15.81 -5.44 -9.35
C ALA A 178 15.21 -6.78 -8.90
N ARG A 179 15.39 -7.84 -9.68
CA ARG A 179 14.90 -9.19 -9.33
C ARG A 179 15.60 -9.72 -8.09
N LEU A 180 16.91 -9.48 -7.96
CA LEU A 180 17.69 -9.82 -6.77
C LEU A 180 17.23 -8.97 -5.58
N CYS A 181 16.98 -7.68 -5.78
CA CYS A 181 16.44 -6.79 -4.75
C CYS A 181 15.08 -7.30 -4.22
N ILE A 182 14.16 -7.73 -5.11
CA ILE A 182 12.86 -8.32 -4.74
C ILE A 182 13.04 -9.55 -3.86
N VAL A 183 13.96 -10.45 -4.23
CA VAL A 183 14.23 -11.68 -3.46
C VAL A 183 14.81 -11.35 -2.09
N ILE A 184 15.74 -10.42 -1.99
CA ILE A 184 16.32 -9.96 -0.72
C ILE A 184 15.24 -9.39 0.20
N ILE A 185 14.40 -8.50 -0.31
CA ILE A 185 13.30 -7.88 0.45
C ILE A 185 12.32 -8.93 0.96
N GLY A 186 11.93 -9.87 0.09
CA GLY A 186 11.06 -10.98 0.46
C GLY A 186 11.66 -11.87 1.56
N ALA A 187 12.95 -12.21 1.44
CA ALA A 187 13.65 -13.00 2.44
C ALA A 187 13.73 -12.30 3.81
N VAL A 188 14.03 -10.98 3.82
CA VAL A 188 14.08 -10.18 5.06
C VAL A 188 12.70 -10.09 5.71
N ALA A 189 11.64 -9.84 4.93
CA ALA A 189 10.26 -9.78 5.44
C ALA A 189 9.82 -11.11 6.06
N ILE A 190 10.12 -12.25 5.39
CA ILE A 190 9.85 -13.58 5.94
C ILE A 190 10.58 -13.78 7.28
N LEU A 191 11.87 -13.45 7.32
CA LEU A 191 12.69 -13.65 8.51
C LEU A 191 12.16 -12.89 9.73
N TRP A 192 11.79 -11.62 9.54
CA TRP A 192 11.29 -10.78 10.63
C TRP A 192 9.90 -11.22 11.10
N THR A 193 8.99 -11.50 10.18
CA THR A 193 7.65 -12.00 10.56
C THR A 193 7.70 -13.35 11.25
N PHE A 194 8.64 -14.23 10.85
CA PHE A 194 8.85 -15.54 11.48
C PHE A 194 9.29 -15.42 12.96
N MET A 195 10.08 -14.38 13.29
CA MET A 195 10.64 -14.19 14.64
C MET A 195 9.64 -13.60 15.62
N GLY A 196 8.72 -12.75 15.17
CA GLY A 196 7.84 -11.96 16.01
C GLY A 196 6.36 -12.33 15.92
N GLY A 197 5.57 -11.92 16.94
CA GLY A 197 4.10 -11.87 16.90
C GLY A 197 3.65 -10.41 16.81
N MET A 198 2.34 -10.16 16.88
CA MET A 198 1.75 -8.83 16.67
C MET A 198 2.26 -7.75 17.65
N GLN A 199 2.63 -8.14 18.87
CA GLN A 199 3.25 -7.22 19.83
C GLN A 199 4.59 -6.68 19.30
N THR A 200 5.43 -7.55 18.75
CA THR A 200 6.70 -7.16 18.12
C THR A 200 6.46 -6.22 16.94
N VAL A 201 5.55 -6.61 16.05
CA VAL A 201 5.20 -5.82 14.86
C VAL A 201 4.79 -4.40 15.26
N ILE A 202 3.88 -4.23 16.21
CA ILE A 202 3.41 -2.90 16.63
C ILE A 202 4.54 -2.04 17.20
N TRP A 203 5.43 -2.60 18.00
CA TRP A 203 6.53 -1.82 18.57
C TRP A 203 7.62 -1.49 17.53
N THR A 204 7.95 -2.41 16.65
CA THR A 204 8.87 -2.14 15.54
C THR A 204 8.29 -1.12 14.58
N ASP A 205 7.00 -1.18 14.27
CA ASP A 205 6.29 -0.21 13.43
C ASP A 205 6.40 1.21 13.99
N VAL A 206 6.22 1.40 15.31
CA VAL A 206 6.34 2.73 15.93
C VAL A 206 7.74 3.31 15.73
N ILE A 207 8.79 2.50 15.89
CA ILE A 207 10.17 2.95 15.69
C ILE A 207 10.44 3.25 14.23
N GLN A 208 9.94 2.40 13.34
CA GLN A 208 10.04 2.59 11.89
C GLN A 208 9.33 3.86 11.44
N PHE A 209 8.17 4.14 12.02
CA PHE A 209 7.45 5.39 11.80
C PHE A 209 8.25 6.61 12.25
N CYS A 210 8.83 6.57 13.45
CA CYS A 210 9.69 7.67 13.95
C CYS A 210 10.89 7.89 13.04
N LEU A 211 11.54 6.83 12.57
CA LEU A 211 12.68 6.93 11.66
C LEU A 211 12.28 7.50 10.30
N PHE A 212 11.12 7.07 9.77
CA PHE A 212 10.58 7.61 8.52
C PHE A 212 10.34 9.13 8.61
N ILE A 213 9.65 9.57 9.69
CA ILE A 213 9.40 11.00 9.92
C ILE A 213 10.70 11.75 10.05
N PHE A 214 11.66 11.21 10.83
CA PHE A 214 12.97 11.83 10.99
C PHE A 214 13.69 12.00 9.64
N GLY A 215 13.69 10.96 8.80
CA GLY A 215 14.28 10.99 7.46
C GLY A 215 13.63 12.05 6.56
N GLY A 216 12.28 12.11 6.54
CA GLY A 216 11.56 13.11 5.78
C GLY A 216 11.79 14.55 6.26
N VAL A 217 11.79 14.76 7.58
CA VAL A 217 12.09 16.07 8.17
C VAL A 217 13.54 16.48 7.88
N LEU A 218 14.50 15.55 8.02
CA LEU A 218 15.90 15.81 7.72
C LEU A 218 16.07 16.22 6.25
N ALA A 219 15.45 15.50 5.32
CA ALA A 219 15.48 15.86 3.90
C ALA A 219 14.92 17.27 3.66
N MET A 220 13.77 17.59 4.29
CA MET A 220 13.17 18.91 4.16
C MET A 220 14.06 20.02 4.74
N VAL A 221 14.69 19.77 5.89
CA VAL A 221 15.64 20.73 6.51
C VAL A 221 16.84 20.97 5.59
N LEU A 222 17.41 19.94 4.98
CA LEU A 222 18.51 20.08 4.04
C LEU A 222 18.11 20.92 2.83
N LEU A 223 16.94 20.65 2.24
CA LEU A 223 16.41 21.41 1.09
C LEU A 223 16.17 22.89 1.45
N VAL A 224 15.60 23.18 2.62
CA VAL A 224 15.30 24.56 3.06
C VAL A 224 16.57 25.31 3.48
N ASN A 225 17.60 24.62 3.93
CA ASN A 225 18.89 25.26 4.23
C ASN A 225 19.62 25.76 2.96
N GLU A 226 19.44 25.06 1.84
CA GLU A 226 20.02 25.48 0.56
C GLU A 226 19.13 26.48 -0.18
N LEU A 227 17.82 26.25 -0.16
CA LEU A 227 16.81 27.10 -0.78
C LEU A 227 15.81 27.54 0.29
N SER A 228 15.69 28.83 0.55
CA SER A 228 14.65 29.33 1.46
C SER A 228 13.25 28.87 1.01
N TRP A 229 12.31 28.73 1.94
CA TRP A 229 10.93 28.33 1.61
C TRP A 229 10.28 29.27 0.58
N SER A 230 10.57 30.58 0.63
CA SER A 230 10.09 31.56 -0.36
C SER A 230 10.59 31.26 -1.78
N GLN A 231 11.87 30.87 -1.92
CA GLN A 231 12.44 30.47 -3.21
C GLN A 231 11.81 29.16 -3.72
N ILE A 232 11.57 28.19 -2.80
CA ILE A 232 10.86 26.96 -3.17
C ILE A 232 9.47 27.28 -3.72
N VAL A 233 8.71 28.16 -3.07
CA VAL A 233 7.38 28.58 -3.53
C VAL A 233 7.46 29.26 -4.90
N GLU A 234 8.39 30.18 -5.10
CA GLU A 234 8.57 30.91 -6.37
C GLU A 234 8.94 29.96 -7.51
N LEU A 235 9.89 29.04 -7.29
CA LEU A 235 10.34 28.08 -8.30
C LEU A 235 9.29 27.03 -8.67
N ASN A 236 8.27 26.82 -7.83
CA ASN A 236 7.15 25.93 -8.11
C ASN A 236 6.00 26.63 -8.90
N GLN A 237 6.13 27.93 -9.22
CA GLN A 237 5.30 28.57 -10.22
C GLN A 237 5.89 28.27 -11.61
N VAL A 238 5.17 27.53 -12.44
CA VAL A 238 5.66 27.06 -13.75
C VAL A 238 4.64 27.35 -14.84
N THR A 239 5.13 27.48 -16.07
CA THR A 239 4.27 27.53 -17.24
C THR A 239 4.33 26.18 -17.95
N VAL A 240 3.20 25.50 -18.06
CA VAL A 240 3.05 24.20 -18.74
C VAL A 240 2.07 24.39 -19.88
N ASP A 241 2.47 24.05 -21.09
CA ASP A 241 1.66 24.20 -22.31
C ASP A 241 1.07 25.63 -22.50
N GLY A 242 1.86 26.65 -22.10
CA GLY A 242 1.46 28.07 -22.19
C GLY A 242 0.48 28.54 -21.11
N GLN A 243 0.20 27.71 -20.11
CA GLN A 243 -0.63 28.08 -18.97
C GLN A 243 0.22 28.14 -17.69
N ASP A 244 0.02 29.18 -16.89
CA ASP A 244 0.65 29.30 -15.59
C ASP A 244 0.03 28.31 -14.61
N LYS A 245 0.87 27.49 -14.01
CA LYS A 245 0.49 26.45 -13.07
C LYS A 245 1.23 26.63 -11.73
N ASP A 246 0.46 26.67 -10.66
CA ASP A 246 0.98 26.58 -9.29
C ASP A 246 1.07 25.10 -8.87
N LYS A 247 2.30 24.57 -8.74
CA LYS A 247 2.53 23.18 -8.30
C LYS A 247 2.19 22.97 -6.82
N LEU A 248 2.00 24.04 -6.03
CA LEU A 248 1.53 23.96 -4.65
C LEU A 248 0.01 23.98 -4.54
N ARG A 249 -0.71 24.06 -5.65
CA ARG A 249 -2.17 23.94 -5.69
C ARG A 249 -2.60 22.61 -5.11
N TRP A 250 -3.44 22.63 -4.07
CA TRP A 250 -3.91 21.44 -3.37
C TRP A 250 -5.40 21.16 -3.50
N LEU A 251 -6.16 22.04 -4.14
CA LEU A 251 -7.58 21.90 -4.39
C LEU A 251 -7.88 21.81 -5.89
N ASP A 252 -8.68 20.82 -6.25
CA ASP A 252 -9.22 20.64 -7.59
C ASP A 252 -10.69 20.21 -7.51
N PHE A 253 -11.58 20.99 -8.12
CA PHE A 253 -13.03 20.76 -8.15
C PHE A 253 -13.52 20.27 -9.51
N THR A 254 -12.63 19.89 -10.43
CA THR A 254 -13.00 19.31 -11.72
C THR A 254 -13.89 18.10 -11.51
N THR A 255 -15.04 18.08 -12.19
CA THR A 255 -16.02 17.00 -12.01
C THR A 255 -15.68 15.79 -12.87
N PRO A 256 -16.10 14.56 -12.44
CA PRO A 256 -15.90 13.35 -13.23
C PRO A 256 -16.62 13.38 -14.60
N PHE A 257 -17.61 14.27 -14.77
CA PHE A 257 -18.29 14.47 -16.06
C PHE A 257 -17.48 15.31 -17.03
N GLN A 258 -16.56 16.14 -16.54
CA GLN A 258 -15.62 16.94 -17.35
C GLN A 258 -14.40 16.10 -17.72
N GLU A 259 -13.77 15.47 -16.73
CA GLU A 259 -12.58 14.64 -16.90
C GLU A 259 -12.69 13.34 -16.06
N PRO A 260 -13.24 12.25 -16.63
CA PRO A 260 -13.46 11.01 -15.90
C PRO A 260 -12.17 10.33 -15.40
N SER A 261 -11.06 10.55 -16.09
CA SER A 261 -9.75 9.96 -15.77
C SER A 261 -9.04 10.67 -14.61
N LEU A 262 -9.47 11.88 -14.24
CA LEU A 262 -8.80 12.70 -13.24
C LEU A 262 -9.02 12.12 -11.83
N ARG A 263 -7.92 11.88 -11.12
CA ARG A 263 -7.89 11.11 -9.86
C ARG A 263 -7.90 12.00 -8.62
N TYR A 264 -7.14 13.07 -8.67
CA TYR A 264 -6.91 13.93 -7.52
C TYR A 264 -7.86 15.12 -7.51
N THR A 265 -9.17 14.83 -7.42
CA THR A 265 -10.23 15.85 -7.34
C THR A 265 -10.96 15.76 -5.99
N MET A 266 -11.60 16.86 -5.59
CA MET A 266 -12.41 16.91 -4.37
C MET A 266 -13.57 15.92 -4.41
N TRP A 267 -14.14 15.64 -5.59
CA TRP A 267 -15.23 14.68 -5.75
C TRP A 267 -14.76 13.24 -5.48
N VAL A 268 -13.61 12.86 -6.03
CA VAL A 268 -12.99 11.55 -5.71
C VAL A 268 -12.68 11.49 -4.22
N ALA A 269 -12.10 12.54 -3.65
CA ALA A 269 -11.74 12.59 -2.24
C ALA A 269 -12.93 12.43 -1.28
N LEU A 270 -14.07 13.06 -1.57
CA LEU A 270 -15.23 13.04 -0.66
C LEU A 270 -16.20 11.89 -0.92
N ILE A 271 -16.22 11.33 -2.15
CA ILE A 271 -17.17 10.26 -2.51
C ILE A 271 -16.48 8.92 -2.61
N ALA A 272 -15.43 8.79 -3.42
CA ALA A 272 -14.81 7.49 -3.70
C ALA A 272 -13.85 7.04 -2.59
N MET A 273 -12.99 7.94 -2.10
CA MET A 273 -11.97 7.63 -1.11
C MET A 273 -12.52 7.22 0.26
N PRO A 274 -13.67 7.73 0.76
CA PRO A 274 -14.28 7.17 1.97
C PRO A 274 -14.59 5.68 1.88
N PHE A 275 -15.05 5.16 0.74
CA PHE A 275 -15.32 3.74 0.54
C PHE A 275 -14.03 2.91 0.56
N GLN A 276 -13.00 3.38 -0.13
CA GLN A 276 -11.68 2.75 -0.13
C GLN A 276 -11.10 2.69 1.29
N ASN A 277 -11.06 3.84 1.98
CA ASN A 277 -10.46 3.92 3.31
C ASN A 277 -11.32 3.21 4.37
N PHE A 278 -12.64 3.21 4.24
CA PHE A 278 -13.52 2.44 5.13
C PHE A 278 -13.22 0.93 5.00
N THR A 279 -12.95 0.45 3.77
CA THR A 279 -12.52 -0.93 3.55
C THR A 279 -11.13 -1.16 4.15
N ALA A 280 -10.18 -0.28 3.89
CA ALA A 280 -8.80 -0.41 4.36
C ALA A 280 -8.69 -0.43 5.89
N PHE A 281 -9.47 0.38 6.61
CA PHE A 281 -9.40 0.50 8.07
C PHE A 281 -10.44 -0.33 8.82
N GLY A 282 -11.54 -0.70 8.18
CA GLY A 282 -12.65 -1.39 8.83
C GLY A 282 -12.86 -2.83 8.39
N VAL A 283 -12.38 -3.23 7.21
CA VAL A 283 -12.61 -4.58 6.63
C VAL A 283 -11.31 -5.33 6.40
N ASP A 284 -10.27 -4.65 5.95
CA ASP A 284 -8.97 -5.25 5.70
C ASP A 284 -8.31 -5.72 7.01
N GLN A 285 -7.91 -7.01 7.05
CA GLN A 285 -7.31 -7.62 8.23
C GLN A 285 -6.01 -6.92 8.64
N LEU A 286 -5.28 -6.35 7.70
CA LEU A 286 -4.01 -5.67 7.94
C LEU A 286 -4.13 -4.56 9.02
N ASN A 287 -5.16 -3.72 8.92
CA ASN A 287 -5.41 -2.62 9.86
C ASN A 287 -6.31 -3.04 11.03
N THR A 288 -7.32 -3.87 10.77
CA THR A 288 -8.26 -4.28 11.82
C THR A 288 -7.60 -5.17 12.87
N GLN A 289 -6.61 -5.99 12.50
CA GLN A 289 -5.84 -6.79 13.43
C GLN A 289 -5.11 -5.92 14.47
N ARG A 290 -4.56 -4.77 14.06
CA ARG A 290 -3.92 -3.80 14.97
C ARG A 290 -4.93 -3.21 15.94
N MET A 291 -6.06 -2.80 15.44
CA MET A 291 -7.16 -2.25 16.24
C MET A 291 -7.57 -3.24 17.35
N PHE A 292 -7.66 -4.55 17.04
CA PHE A 292 -8.00 -5.59 18.01
C PHE A 292 -6.94 -5.82 19.10
N CYS A 293 -5.73 -5.27 18.96
CA CYS A 293 -4.70 -5.30 20.01
C CYS A 293 -4.99 -4.33 21.17
N CYS A 294 -5.91 -3.38 21.02
CA CYS A 294 -6.36 -2.51 22.10
C CYS A 294 -7.25 -3.29 23.11
N GLY A 295 -7.09 -2.99 24.39
CA GLY A 295 -7.85 -3.64 25.47
C GLY A 295 -9.30 -3.16 25.60
N SER A 296 -9.67 -2.03 25.00
CA SER A 296 -10.99 -1.44 25.14
C SER A 296 -11.48 -0.77 23.84
N ILE A 297 -12.82 -0.67 23.69
CA ILE A 297 -13.46 0.09 22.62
C ILE A 297 -12.96 1.54 22.62
N LYS A 298 -12.79 2.14 23.78
CA LYS A 298 -12.34 3.54 23.94
C LYS A 298 -10.92 3.71 23.37
N ASP A 299 -10.01 2.78 23.67
CA ASP A 299 -8.63 2.83 23.19
C ASP A 299 -8.55 2.55 21.69
N ALA A 300 -9.33 1.58 21.20
CA ALA A 300 -9.41 1.29 19.77
C ALA A 300 -9.94 2.49 18.97
N ARG A 301 -10.99 3.18 19.46
CA ARG A 301 -11.49 4.42 18.86
C ARG A 301 -10.43 5.53 18.85
N LYS A 302 -9.73 5.72 19.97
CA LYS A 302 -8.63 6.69 20.04
C LYS A 302 -7.54 6.35 19.02
N ALA A 303 -7.10 5.09 18.97
CA ALA A 303 -6.07 4.65 18.03
C ALA A 303 -6.47 4.95 16.58
N MET A 304 -7.72 4.61 16.21
CA MET A 304 -8.26 4.85 14.87
C MET A 304 -8.34 6.34 14.53
N CYS A 305 -8.93 7.17 15.40
CA CYS A 305 -9.05 8.61 15.13
C CYS A 305 -7.68 9.30 15.08
N TRP A 306 -6.77 8.99 16.01
CA TRP A 306 -5.43 9.58 16.04
C TRP A 306 -4.56 9.15 14.85
N SER A 307 -4.81 7.99 14.26
CA SER A 307 -4.11 7.58 13.04
C SER A 307 -4.36 8.52 11.86
N SER A 308 -5.40 9.38 11.91
CA SER A 308 -5.63 10.45 10.92
C SER A 308 -4.49 11.48 10.84
N VAL A 309 -3.61 11.55 11.83
CA VAL A 309 -2.39 12.39 11.80
C VAL A 309 -1.45 11.97 10.66
N SER A 310 -1.64 10.79 10.06
CA SER A 310 -0.91 10.36 8.85
C SER A 310 -0.99 11.38 7.69
N ILE A 311 -2.02 12.23 7.63
CA ILE A 311 -2.10 13.33 6.66
C ILE A 311 -0.91 14.30 6.75
N MET A 312 -0.37 14.51 7.95
CA MET A 312 0.81 15.37 8.13
C MET A 312 2.07 14.79 7.45
N VAL A 313 2.14 13.46 7.36
CA VAL A 313 3.22 12.79 6.63
C VAL A 313 3.08 13.01 5.13
N THR A 314 1.84 12.96 4.63
CA THR A 314 1.56 13.30 3.23
C THR A 314 2.00 14.74 2.93
N VAL A 315 1.65 15.72 3.79
CA VAL A 315 2.10 17.11 3.65
C VAL A 315 3.62 17.21 3.63
N LEU A 316 4.32 16.49 4.53
CA LEU A 316 5.78 16.48 4.57
C LEU A 316 6.38 15.94 3.25
N MET A 317 5.84 14.84 2.72
CA MET A 317 6.35 14.25 1.47
C MET A 317 6.02 15.11 0.25
N LEU A 318 4.88 15.78 0.23
CA LEU A 318 4.55 16.78 -0.80
C LEU A 318 5.52 17.97 -0.76
N ALA A 319 5.85 18.46 0.44
CA ALA A 319 6.83 19.54 0.63
C ALA A 319 8.23 19.12 0.18
N VAL A 320 8.66 17.90 0.50
CA VAL A 320 9.93 17.34 -0.01
C VAL A 320 9.92 17.30 -1.54
N GLY A 321 8.83 16.88 -2.17
CA GLY A 321 8.70 16.86 -3.63
C GLY A 321 8.81 18.25 -4.26
N ALA A 322 8.17 19.26 -3.67
CA ALA A 322 8.28 20.65 -4.11
C ALA A 322 9.71 21.21 -3.91
N GLY A 323 10.34 20.85 -2.78
CA GLY A 323 11.75 21.19 -2.51
C GLY A 323 12.70 20.58 -3.53
N LEU A 324 12.52 19.30 -3.87
CA LEU A 324 13.32 18.61 -4.90
C LEU A 324 13.15 19.24 -6.29
N PHE A 325 11.91 19.60 -6.65
CA PHE A 325 11.64 20.29 -7.91
C PHE A 325 12.38 21.64 -7.97
N ALA A 326 12.29 22.44 -6.92
CA ALA A 326 12.98 23.72 -6.84
C ALA A 326 14.51 23.54 -6.86
N TRP A 327 15.03 22.55 -6.12
CA TRP A 327 16.47 22.28 -6.01
C TRP A 327 17.07 21.91 -7.39
N TYR A 328 16.44 21.01 -8.13
CA TYR A 328 16.91 20.61 -9.47
C TYR A 328 16.69 21.69 -10.54
N ARG A 329 15.86 22.68 -10.31
CA ARG A 329 15.80 23.86 -11.18
C ARG A 329 16.98 24.80 -11.01
N VAL A 330 17.55 24.83 -9.83
CA VAL A 330 18.77 25.63 -9.55
C VAL A 330 20.02 24.82 -9.85
N ASN A 331 20.04 23.56 -9.46
CA ASN A 331 21.16 22.63 -9.62
C ASN A 331 20.81 21.62 -10.73
N ALA A 332 20.89 22.04 -11.99
CA ALA A 332 20.53 21.20 -13.11
C ALA A 332 21.34 19.89 -13.11
N PRO A 333 20.68 18.71 -13.14
CA PRO A 333 21.35 17.43 -13.19
C PRO A 333 22.04 17.24 -14.55
N SER A 334 23.04 16.36 -14.62
CA SER A 334 23.59 15.97 -15.93
C SER A 334 22.48 15.32 -16.79
N ASP A 335 22.60 15.42 -18.13
CA ASP A 335 21.61 14.86 -19.07
C ASP A 335 21.30 13.38 -18.78
N LEU A 336 22.31 12.62 -18.36
CA LEU A 336 22.17 11.22 -18.00
C LEU A 336 21.28 11.00 -16.77
N ILE A 337 21.44 11.84 -15.74
CA ILE A 337 20.64 11.79 -14.51
C ILE A 337 19.23 12.32 -14.79
N ALA A 338 19.11 13.42 -15.56
CA ALA A 338 17.83 13.99 -15.97
C ALA A 338 16.95 12.97 -16.69
N ALA A 339 17.51 12.18 -17.60
CA ALA A 339 16.81 11.10 -18.30
C ALA A 339 16.24 10.03 -17.32
N SER A 340 16.89 9.78 -16.17
CA SER A 340 16.37 8.86 -15.16
C SER A 340 15.20 9.43 -14.37
N PHE A 341 14.98 10.75 -14.43
CA PHE A 341 13.93 11.47 -13.71
C PHE A 341 12.60 11.58 -14.46
N GLU A 342 12.56 11.22 -15.74
CA GLU A 342 11.33 11.28 -16.55
C GLU A 342 10.14 10.60 -15.84
N LYS A 343 10.43 9.61 -15.00
CA LYS A 343 9.44 8.83 -14.23
C LYS A 343 9.16 9.36 -12.81
N GLY A 344 9.86 10.39 -12.36
CA GLY A 344 9.74 10.97 -11.01
C GLY A 344 10.14 10.05 -9.86
N ASN A 345 9.96 8.73 -9.99
CA ASN A 345 10.15 7.78 -8.90
C ASN A 345 11.60 7.65 -8.41
N ASN A 346 12.58 7.94 -9.25
CA ASN A 346 14.01 7.87 -8.93
C ASN A 346 14.56 9.17 -8.35
N VAL A 347 13.84 10.28 -8.43
CA VAL A 347 14.34 11.61 -8.06
C VAL A 347 14.80 11.67 -6.62
N PHE A 348 13.94 11.26 -5.69
CA PHE A 348 14.24 11.36 -4.27
C PHE A 348 15.34 10.39 -3.81
N PRO A 349 15.32 9.08 -4.16
CA PRO A 349 16.44 8.19 -3.88
C PRO A 349 17.76 8.66 -4.46
N THR A 350 17.78 9.18 -5.69
CA THR A 350 18.98 9.71 -6.33
C THR A 350 19.52 10.93 -5.58
N TRP A 351 18.65 11.89 -5.25
CA TRP A 351 19.04 13.07 -4.46
C TRP A 351 19.63 12.69 -3.10
N ILE A 352 19.00 11.76 -2.37
CA ILE A 352 19.51 11.26 -1.10
C ILE A 352 20.91 10.68 -1.27
N THR A 353 21.10 9.87 -2.32
CA THR A 353 22.37 9.14 -2.53
C THR A 353 23.50 10.07 -2.95
N MET A 354 23.22 11.07 -3.78
CA MET A 354 24.26 11.91 -4.40
C MET A 354 24.55 13.20 -3.62
N GLU A 355 23.54 13.80 -3.01
CA GLU A 355 23.62 15.16 -2.47
C GLU A 355 23.66 15.19 -0.93
N VAL A 356 23.17 14.12 -0.29
CA VAL A 356 23.19 14.07 1.19
C VAL A 356 24.51 13.50 1.69
N ALA A 357 25.05 14.11 2.73
CA ALA A 357 26.33 13.70 3.32
C ALA A 357 26.30 12.23 3.78
N PRO A 358 27.43 11.49 3.60
CA PRO A 358 27.56 10.10 4.03
C PRO A 358 27.13 9.88 5.49
N GLY A 359 26.40 8.81 5.75
CA GLY A 359 25.78 8.49 7.04
C GLY A 359 24.38 9.09 7.20
N LEU A 360 24.13 10.34 6.77
CA LEU A 360 22.79 10.93 6.75
C LEU A 360 21.95 10.36 5.62
N SER A 361 22.53 10.14 4.44
CA SER A 361 21.91 9.42 3.33
C SER A 361 21.47 8.02 3.75
N GLY A 362 22.35 7.26 4.42
CA GLY A 362 22.03 5.96 4.99
C GLY A 362 20.87 6.01 5.99
N LEU A 363 20.80 7.06 6.81
CA LEU A 363 19.75 7.22 7.81
C LEU A 363 18.38 7.53 7.18
N ILE A 364 18.33 8.40 6.17
CA ILE A 364 17.09 8.68 5.43
C ILE A 364 16.59 7.42 4.71
N LEU A 365 17.49 6.69 4.05
CA LEU A 365 17.15 5.44 3.35
C LEU A 365 16.77 4.31 4.31
N ALA A 366 17.37 4.24 5.49
CA ALA A 366 16.92 3.33 6.54
C ALA A 366 15.45 3.59 6.91
N GLY A 367 15.00 4.86 6.92
CA GLY A 367 13.58 5.21 7.09
C GLY A 367 12.68 4.68 5.96
N ALA A 368 13.14 4.76 4.71
CA ALA A 368 12.42 4.21 3.56
C ALA A 368 12.30 2.67 3.63
N PHE A 369 13.40 1.98 3.95
CA PHE A 369 13.39 0.52 4.15
C PHE A 369 12.55 0.10 5.34
N ALA A 370 12.58 0.90 6.42
CA ALA A 370 11.74 0.70 7.58
C ALA A 370 10.26 0.66 7.21
N ALA A 371 9.79 1.69 6.49
CA ALA A 371 8.40 1.78 6.04
C ALA A 371 8.00 0.64 5.09
N ALA A 372 8.93 0.19 4.25
CA ALA A 372 8.71 -0.93 3.34
C ALA A 372 8.51 -2.25 4.08
N ILE A 373 9.40 -2.55 5.02
CA ILE A 373 9.40 -3.82 5.76
C ILE A 373 8.21 -3.88 6.72
N SER A 374 7.86 -2.77 7.41
CA SER A 374 6.67 -2.66 8.26
C SER A 374 5.38 -3.10 7.56
N SER A 375 5.23 -2.73 6.31
CA SER A 375 4.05 -3.12 5.54
C SER A 375 4.05 -4.61 5.16
N LEU A 376 5.22 -5.19 4.88
CA LEU A 376 5.35 -6.57 4.43
C LEU A 376 5.25 -7.59 5.58
N ASP A 377 5.88 -7.33 6.71
CA ASP A 377 5.78 -8.23 7.87
C ASP A 377 4.34 -8.28 8.41
N SER A 378 3.67 -7.15 8.38
CA SER A 378 2.29 -6.98 8.80
C SER A 378 1.30 -7.76 7.94
N ILE A 379 1.45 -7.72 6.62
CA ILE A 379 0.56 -8.47 5.74
C ILE A 379 0.80 -9.98 5.84
N LEU A 380 2.05 -10.41 6.02
CA LEU A 380 2.37 -11.83 6.22
C LEU A 380 1.72 -12.37 7.50
N ALA A 381 1.71 -11.59 8.58
CA ALA A 381 1.01 -11.94 9.82
C ALA A 381 -0.52 -12.03 9.60
N ALA A 382 -1.11 -11.05 8.90
CA ALA A 382 -2.55 -11.01 8.62
C ALA A 382 -3.00 -12.17 7.71
N LEU A 383 -2.25 -12.47 6.65
CA LEU A 383 -2.51 -13.60 5.75
C LEU A 383 -2.38 -14.94 6.47
N SER A 384 -1.38 -15.07 7.36
CA SER A 384 -1.23 -16.28 8.17
C SER A 384 -2.42 -16.48 9.10
N GLN A 385 -2.86 -15.44 9.80
CA GLN A 385 -4.02 -15.50 10.69
C GLN A 385 -5.29 -15.88 9.95
N THR A 386 -5.61 -15.21 8.86
CA THR A 386 -6.84 -15.46 8.10
C THR A 386 -6.86 -16.84 7.46
N SER A 387 -5.71 -17.32 6.96
CA SER A 387 -5.57 -18.68 6.45
C SER A 387 -5.86 -19.73 7.52
N LEU A 388 -5.24 -19.59 8.70
CA LEU A 388 -5.46 -20.52 9.80
C LEU A 388 -6.90 -20.50 10.30
N SER A 389 -7.53 -19.32 10.36
CA SER A 389 -8.93 -19.17 10.74
C SER A 389 -9.88 -19.93 9.81
N VAL A 390 -9.63 -19.91 8.49
CA VAL A 390 -10.44 -20.64 7.49
C VAL A 390 -10.19 -22.15 7.53
N PHE A 391 -8.91 -22.58 7.64
CA PHE A 391 -8.59 -24.02 7.56
C PHE A 391 -8.92 -24.79 8.85
N TYR A 392 -8.76 -24.18 10.02
CA TYR A 392 -8.94 -24.85 11.30
C TYR A 392 -10.19 -24.44 12.06
N GLY A 393 -10.78 -23.28 11.76
CA GLY A 393 -11.89 -22.70 12.51
C GLY A 393 -11.47 -22.20 13.90
N ARG A 394 -12.31 -21.32 14.47
CA ARG A 394 -12.04 -20.63 15.74
C ARG A 394 -11.88 -21.61 16.92
N ASP A 395 -12.80 -22.58 17.04
CA ASP A 395 -12.81 -23.53 18.18
C ASP A 395 -11.52 -24.36 18.28
N LYS A 396 -10.94 -24.75 17.14
CA LYS A 396 -9.67 -25.49 17.11
C LYS A 396 -8.46 -24.59 17.38
N LEU A 397 -8.54 -23.32 17.00
CA LEU A 397 -7.48 -22.34 17.28
C LEU A 397 -7.41 -22.02 18.78
N GLU A 398 -8.56 -21.99 19.46
CA GLU A 398 -8.68 -21.67 20.89
C GLU A 398 -8.54 -22.90 21.79
N ALA A 399 -8.53 -24.12 21.24
CA ALA A 399 -8.45 -25.35 22.02
C ALA A 399 -7.22 -25.39 22.94
N GLU A 400 -7.46 -25.69 24.21
CA GLU A 400 -6.41 -25.78 25.21
C GLU A 400 -5.34 -26.81 24.82
N GLY A 401 -4.07 -26.48 25.07
CA GLY A 401 -2.91 -27.36 24.82
C GLY A 401 -2.35 -27.29 23.39
N ARG A 402 -3.05 -26.73 22.40
CA ARG A 402 -2.57 -26.65 21.00
C ARG A 402 -1.87 -25.35 20.63
N GLY A 403 -1.74 -24.40 21.54
CA GLY A 403 -1.21 -23.06 21.23
C GLY A 403 0.17 -23.08 20.57
N ARG A 404 1.12 -23.92 21.05
CA ARG A 404 2.47 -24.03 20.47
C ARG A 404 2.45 -24.62 19.06
N GLU A 405 1.59 -25.60 18.80
CA GLU A 405 1.41 -26.23 17.49
C GLU A 405 0.88 -25.18 16.49
N MET A 406 -0.11 -24.41 16.89
CA MET A 406 -0.71 -23.37 16.06
C MET A 406 0.28 -22.23 15.75
N VAL A 407 1.09 -21.81 16.71
CA VAL A 407 2.16 -20.83 16.48
C VAL A 407 3.21 -21.37 15.49
N ARG A 408 3.59 -22.66 15.61
CA ARG A 408 4.50 -23.29 14.64
C ARG A 408 3.90 -23.32 13.24
N LEU A 409 2.62 -23.68 13.12
CA LEU A 409 1.90 -23.72 11.86
C LEU A 409 1.77 -22.33 11.25
N SER A 410 1.48 -21.30 12.07
CA SER A 410 1.45 -19.90 11.65
C SER A 410 2.77 -19.50 11.00
N ARG A 411 3.91 -19.86 11.57
CA ARG A 411 5.23 -19.56 11.02
C ARG A 411 5.46 -20.24 9.66
N ILE A 412 4.98 -21.47 9.47
CA ILE A 412 5.05 -22.16 8.17
C ILE A 412 4.20 -21.41 7.14
N VAL A 413 2.98 -21.02 7.52
CA VAL A 413 2.07 -20.27 6.63
C VAL A 413 2.65 -18.90 6.26
N VAL A 414 3.34 -18.21 7.19
CA VAL A 414 4.11 -16.98 6.90
C VAL A 414 5.14 -17.20 5.81
N CYS A 415 5.94 -18.30 5.90
CA CYS A 415 6.94 -18.61 4.88
C CYS A 415 6.28 -18.87 3.51
N VAL A 416 5.19 -19.61 3.46
CA VAL A 416 4.45 -19.89 2.21
C VAL A 416 3.95 -18.58 1.58
N TRP A 417 3.29 -17.73 2.36
CA TRP A 417 2.81 -16.43 1.86
C TRP A 417 3.95 -15.50 1.45
N GLY A 418 5.07 -15.51 2.17
CA GLY A 418 6.26 -14.73 1.80
C GLY A 418 6.82 -15.13 0.44
N VAL A 419 6.89 -16.44 0.17
CA VAL A 419 7.30 -16.94 -1.16
C VAL A 419 6.30 -16.52 -2.24
N ILE A 420 4.99 -16.63 -1.99
CA ILE A 420 3.94 -16.22 -2.93
C ILE A 420 4.05 -14.73 -3.24
N LEU A 421 4.21 -13.87 -2.22
CA LEU A 421 4.33 -12.42 -2.40
C LEU A 421 5.62 -12.04 -3.14
N THR A 422 6.73 -12.72 -2.87
CA THR A 422 7.99 -12.52 -3.60
C THR A 422 7.84 -12.90 -5.07
N ALA A 423 7.21 -14.05 -5.35
CA ALA A 423 6.92 -14.48 -6.71
C ALA A 423 5.98 -13.51 -7.45
N ALA A 424 4.94 -12.99 -6.77
CA ALA A 424 4.05 -11.98 -7.32
C ALA A 424 4.79 -10.66 -7.62
N GLY A 425 5.72 -10.25 -6.74
CA GLY A 425 6.60 -9.11 -6.98
C GLY A 425 7.49 -9.28 -8.22
N LEU A 426 8.07 -10.47 -8.41
CA LEU A 426 8.86 -10.80 -9.61
C LEU A 426 7.98 -10.80 -10.89
N GLY A 427 6.75 -11.33 -10.79
CA GLY A 427 5.80 -11.28 -11.90
C GLY A 427 5.40 -9.85 -12.26
N LEU A 428 5.16 -9.01 -11.27
CA LEU A 428 4.83 -7.60 -11.49
C LEU A 428 6.03 -6.84 -12.08
N TRP A 429 7.26 -7.14 -11.63
CA TRP A 429 8.47 -6.57 -12.24
C TRP A 429 8.57 -6.87 -13.72
N ALA A 430 8.30 -8.11 -14.14
CA ALA A 430 8.35 -8.49 -15.55
C ALA A 430 7.36 -7.70 -16.42
N VAL A 431 6.20 -7.32 -15.86
CA VAL A 431 5.22 -6.45 -16.53
C VAL A 431 5.69 -4.99 -16.50
N TYR A 432 6.21 -4.52 -15.37
CA TYR A 432 6.67 -3.14 -15.18
C TYR A 432 7.91 -2.82 -16.02
N GLU A 433 8.85 -3.73 -16.14
CA GLU A 433 10.09 -3.57 -16.93
C GLU A 433 9.80 -3.22 -18.40
N ASN A 434 8.70 -3.74 -18.95
CA ASN A 434 8.25 -3.46 -20.30
C ASN A 434 7.36 -2.21 -20.44
N ASN A 435 6.86 -1.66 -19.32
CA ASN A 435 5.91 -0.55 -19.26
C ASN A 435 6.28 0.42 -18.14
N GLN A 436 7.50 0.91 -18.19
CA GLN A 436 8.06 1.76 -17.11
C GLN A 436 7.39 3.14 -16.94
N ASP A 437 6.49 3.55 -17.84
CA ASP A 437 5.73 4.82 -17.74
C ASP A 437 4.57 4.74 -16.73
N SER A 438 4.45 3.62 -15.99
CA SER A 438 3.36 3.41 -15.05
C SER A 438 3.50 4.29 -13.81
N ASP A 439 2.47 5.08 -13.50
CA ASP A 439 2.29 5.73 -12.21
C ASP A 439 2.17 4.67 -11.10
N LEU A 440 3.17 4.60 -10.22
CA LEU A 440 3.22 3.60 -9.13
C LEU A 440 2.09 3.77 -8.12
N ILE A 441 1.66 5.01 -7.85
CA ILE A 441 0.51 5.28 -6.96
C ILE A 441 -0.76 4.75 -7.62
N GLY A 442 -0.93 5.05 -8.91
CA GLY A 442 -2.04 4.56 -9.70
C GLY A 442 -2.10 3.05 -9.83
N LEU A 443 -0.96 2.42 -9.97
CA LEU A 443 -0.85 0.97 -10.00
C LEU A 443 -1.29 0.37 -8.65
N ALA A 444 -0.82 0.91 -7.53
CA ALA A 444 -1.17 0.41 -6.20
C ALA A 444 -2.68 0.50 -5.91
N PHE A 445 -3.29 1.66 -6.16
CA PHE A 445 -4.73 1.83 -5.95
C PHE A 445 -5.57 1.03 -6.95
N GLY A 446 -5.11 0.91 -8.18
CA GLY A 446 -5.74 0.06 -9.18
C GLY A 446 -5.75 -1.42 -8.81
N MET A 447 -4.65 -1.93 -8.25
CA MET A 447 -4.57 -3.33 -7.82
C MET A 447 -5.55 -3.65 -6.70
N VAL A 448 -5.75 -2.76 -5.73
CA VAL A 448 -6.73 -3.01 -4.65
C VAL A 448 -8.18 -2.76 -5.09
N ALA A 449 -8.41 -2.04 -6.20
CA ALA A 449 -9.76 -1.81 -6.73
C ALA A 449 -10.48 -3.10 -7.13
N TYR A 450 -9.75 -4.16 -7.46
CA TYR A 450 -10.33 -5.47 -7.77
C TYR A 450 -11.06 -6.11 -6.59
N THR A 451 -10.66 -5.80 -5.35
CA THR A 451 -11.11 -6.54 -4.17
C THR A 451 -11.80 -5.68 -3.11
N TYR A 452 -11.39 -4.42 -2.94
CA TYR A 452 -11.90 -3.58 -1.85
C TYR A 452 -13.39 -3.24 -1.98
N GLY A 453 -13.85 -2.95 -3.20
CA GLY A 453 -15.29 -2.74 -3.43
C GLY A 453 -16.12 -3.96 -3.05
N PRO A 454 -15.84 -5.15 -3.61
CA PRO A 454 -16.51 -6.38 -3.22
C PRO A 454 -16.46 -6.71 -1.73
N LEU A 455 -15.30 -6.54 -1.08
CA LEU A 455 -15.16 -6.72 0.38
C LEU A 455 -16.12 -5.84 1.16
N LEU A 456 -16.22 -4.57 0.78
CA LEU A 456 -17.15 -3.63 1.39
C LEU A 456 -18.62 -4.00 1.13
N GLY A 457 -18.92 -4.46 -0.09
CA GLY A 457 -20.26 -4.93 -0.44
C GLY A 457 -20.72 -6.09 0.42
N VAL A 458 -19.83 -7.06 0.71
CA VAL A 458 -20.14 -8.19 1.60
C VAL A 458 -20.28 -7.72 3.05
N LEU A 459 -19.44 -6.78 3.53
CA LEU A 459 -19.61 -6.20 4.87
C LEU A 459 -20.96 -5.47 4.98
N ALA A 460 -21.32 -4.66 3.99
CA ALA A 460 -22.62 -3.98 3.97
C ALA A 460 -23.78 -4.98 4.02
N ALA A 461 -23.70 -6.09 3.28
CA ALA A 461 -24.67 -7.18 3.35
C ALA A 461 -24.77 -7.83 4.74
N ALA A 462 -23.64 -7.90 5.49
CA ALA A 462 -23.64 -8.44 6.85
C ALA A 462 -24.23 -7.48 7.89
N ILE A 463 -24.16 -6.16 7.65
CA ILE A 463 -24.64 -5.14 8.59
C ILE A 463 -26.09 -4.78 8.32
N LEU A 464 -26.48 -4.63 7.06
CA LEU A 464 -27.81 -4.18 6.68
C LEU A 464 -28.88 -5.24 6.96
N PRO A 465 -30.10 -4.86 7.40
CA PRO A 465 -31.18 -5.78 7.68
C PRO A 465 -31.92 -6.22 6.39
N ILE A 466 -31.16 -6.71 5.40
CA ILE A 466 -31.66 -7.17 4.11
C ILE A 466 -31.42 -8.67 3.92
N LYS A 467 -32.27 -9.32 3.15
CA LYS A 467 -32.08 -10.72 2.80
C LYS A 467 -31.09 -10.80 1.64
N VAL A 468 -29.98 -11.45 1.87
CA VAL A 468 -28.93 -11.66 0.87
C VAL A 468 -28.64 -13.15 0.69
N ASP A 469 -28.20 -13.53 -0.51
CA ASP A 469 -27.73 -14.88 -0.80
C ASP A 469 -26.23 -14.83 -1.15
N THR A 470 -25.47 -15.77 -0.60
CA THR A 470 -24.02 -15.87 -0.84
C THR A 470 -23.67 -16.08 -2.31
N ARG A 471 -24.52 -16.77 -3.08
CA ARG A 471 -24.33 -16.97 -4.53
C ARG A 471 -24.41 -15.64 -5.27
N GLY A 472 -25.37 -14.78 -4.86
CA GLY A 472 -25.49 -13.44 -5.40
C GLY A 472 -24.28 -12.56 -5.06
N LEU A 473 -23.73 -12.68 -3.85
CA LEU A 473 -22.49 -11.99 -3.46
C LEU A 473 -21.29 -12.45 -4.29
N ILE A 474 -21.16 -13.76 -4.55
CA ILE A 474 -20.12 -14.31 -5.43
C ILE A 474 -20.30 -13.78 -6.86
N MET A 475 -21.52 -13.81 -7.39
CA MET A 475 -21.82 -13.31 -8.73
C MET A 475 -21.48 -11.82 -8.85
N GLY A 476 -21.88 -11.00 -7.88
CA GLY A 476 -21.57 -9.58 -7.84
C GLY A 476 -20.06 -9.31 -7.75
N THR A 477 -19.33 -10.14 -7.00
CA THR A 477 -17.86 -10.09 -6.93
C THR A 477 -17.23 -10.38 -8.30
N VAL A 478 -17.66 -11.44 -8.98
CA VAL A 478 -17.15 -11.78 -10.32
C VAL A 478 -17.42 -10.65 -11.31
N LEU A 479 -18.66 -10.11 -11.32
CA LEU A 479 -19.00 -8.97 -12.17
C LEU A 479 -18.14 -7.74 -11.87
N SER A 480 -17.87 -7.46 -10.59
CA SER A 480 -16.99 -6.36 -10.17
C SER A 480 -15.55 -6.55 -10.68
N VAL A 481 -15.00 -7.76 -10.57
CA VAL A 481 -13.65 -8.07 -11.08
C VAL A 481 -13.59 -7.92 -12.59
N LEU A 482 -14.58 -8.43 -13.32
CA LEU A 482 -14.66 -8.29 -14.78
C LEU A 482 -14.76 -6.81 -15.19
N LEU A 483 -15.57 -6.03 -14.47
CA LEU A 483 -15.71 -4.60 -14.72
C LEU A 483 -14.37 -3.86 -14.55
N VAL A 484 -13.67 -4.09 -13.43
CA VAL A 484 -12.35 -3.47 -13.21
C VAL A 484 -11.38 -3.90 -14.31
N SER A 485 -11.35 -5.19 -14.68
CA SER A 485 -10.47 -5.71 -15.73
C SER A 485 -10.71 -5.03 -17.09
N TRP A 486 -11.96 -4.66 -17.39
CA TRP A 486 -12.29 -3.94 -18.63
C TRP A 486 -11.74 -2.52 -18.67
N PHE A 487 -11.74 -1.84 -17.54
CA PHE A 487 -11.31 -0.42 -17.45
C PHE A 487 -9.81 -0.27 -17.20
N ARG A 488 -9.14 -1.30 -16.70
CA ARG A 488 -7.75 -1.22 -16.25
C ARG A 488 -6.77 -1.71 -17.32
N PRO A 489 -5.56 -1.12 -17.39
CA PRO A 489 -4.54 -1.48 -18.40
C PRO A 489 -3.88 -2.83 -18.15
N GLU A 490 -4.01 -3.42 -16.96
CA GLU A 490 -3.29 -4.64 -16.61
C GLU A 490 -3.71 -5.85 -17.44
N LEU A 491 -5.00 -5.99 -17.76
CA LEU A 491 -5.49 -7.12 -18.56
C LEU A 491 -4.90 -7.12 -19.98
N PRO A 492 -4.95 -6.02 -20.76
CA PRO A 492 -4.24 -5.93 -22.04
C PRO A 492 -2.75 -6.23 -21.94
N LEU A 493 -2.06 -5.73 -20.89
CA LEU A 493 -0.63 -5.97 -20.67
C LEU A 493 -0.32 -7.45 -20.46
N VAL A 494 -1.12 -8.13 -19.63
CA VAL A 494 -0.98 -9.58 -19.41
C VAL A 494 -1.27 -10.38 -20.67
N LEU A 495 -2.31 -10.02 -21.43
CA LEU A 495 -2.63 -10.68 -22.70
C LEU A 495 -1.50 -10.50 -23.72
N GLY A 496 -0.91 -9.30 -23.82
CA GLY A 496 0.24 -9.03 -24.67
C GLY A 496 1.46 -9.88 -24.28
N ALA A 497 1.75 -9.99 -22.97
CA ALA A 497 2.83 -10.84 -22.45
C ALA A 497 2.62 -12.34 -22.72
N LEU A 498 1.35 -12.78 -22.80
CA LEU A 498 0.98 -14.15 -23.17
C LEU A 498 0.95 -14.42 -24.71
N GLY A 499 1.31 -13.41 -25.51
CA GLY A 499 1.32 -13.51 -26.97
C GLY A 499 -0.04 -13.32 -27.64
N LEU A 500 -1.06 -12.92 -26.88
CA LEU A 500 -2.43 -12.64 -27.38
C LEU A 500 -2.55 -11.16 -27.81
N THR A 501 -1.63 -10.70 -28.68
CA THR A 501 -1.47 -9.29 -29.04
C THR A 501 -2.71 -8.66 -29.69
N GLY A 502 -3.42 -9.38 -30.54
CA GLY A 502 -4.66 -8.88 -31.18
C GLY A 502 -5.76 -8.55 -30.17
N TRP A 503 -5.98 -9.42 -29.16
CA TRP A 503 -6.92 -9.15 -28.08
C TRP A 503 -6.46 -7.99 -27.19
N ALA A 504 -5.15 -7.89 -26.94
CA ALA A 504 -4.57 -6.80 -26.15
C ALA A 504 -4.77 -5.43 -26.82
N GLU A 505 -4.53 -5.34 -28.12
CA GLU A 505 -4.73 -4.12 -28.92
C GLU A 505 -6.20 -3.71 -28.96
N GLU A 506 -7.11 -4.66 -29.22
CA GLU A 506 -8.56 -4.39 -29.28
C GLU A 506 -9.10 -3.89 -27.93
N LEU A 507 -8.70 -4.51 -26.81
CA LEU A 507 -9.08 -4.06 -25.48
C LEU A 507 -8.49 -2.69 -25.15
N THR A 508 -7.28 -2.39 -25.57
CA THR A 508 -6.65 -1.08 -25.35
C THR A 508 -7.37 0.02 -26.10
N LEU A 509 -7.78 -0.25 -27.35
CA LEU A 509 -8.45 0.73 -28.22
C LEU A 509 -9.85 1.09 -27.69
N HIS A 510 -10.58 0.14 -27.12
CA HIS A 510 -11.98 0.34 -26.67
C HIS A 510 -12.10 0.56 -25.16
N ARG A 511 -10.99 0.72 -24.45
CA ARG A 511 -10.98 0.90 -23.01
C ARG A 511 -11.53 2.27 -22.61
N PRO A 512 -12.59 2.34 -21.80
CA PRO A 512 -13.10 3.61 -21.31
C PRO A 512 -12.11 4.24 -20.30
N GLU A 513 -12.00 5.54 -20.30
CA GLU A 513 -11.20 6.29 -19.34
C GLU A 513 -12.04 6.60 -18.10
N LEU A 514 -11.71 5.96 -16.97
CA LEU A 514 -12.30 6.24 -15.68
C LEU A 514 -11.23 6.06 -14.58
N SER A 515 -11.17 7.01 -13.67
CA SER A 515 -10.30 6.93 -12.51
C SER A 515 -10.65 5.68 -11.67
N SER A 516 -9.62 4.92 -11.30
CA SER A 516 -9.77 3.63 -10.60
C SER A 516 -10.47 3.75 -9.24
N GLU A 517 -10.47 4.92 -8.65
CA GLU A 517 -11.06 5.20 -7.35
C GLU A 517 -12.58 5.07 -7.35
N TRP A 518 -13.23 5.31 -8.49
CA TRP A 518 -14.68 5.15 -8.64
C TRP A 518 -15.14 3.68 -8.55
N PHE A 519 -14.24 2.73 -8.75
CA PHE A 519 -14.58 1.31 -8.60
C PHE A 519 -14.84 0.90 -7.16
N PHE A 520 -14.36 1.63 -6.16
CA PHE A 520 -14.64 1.28 -4.75
C PHE A 520 -16.13 1.37 -4.41
N PRO A 521 -16.83 2.51 -4.60
CA PRO A 521 -18.27 2.57 -4.36
C PRO A 521 -19.08 1.75 -5.38
N LEU A 522 -18.66 1.73 -6.65
CA LEU A 522 -19.39 1.02 -7.70
C LEU A 522 -19.41 -0.50 -7.44
N ASN A 523 -18.26 -1.11 -7.20
CA ASN A 523 -18.14 -2.54 -6.96
C ASN A 523 -18.78 -2.98 -5.63
N ALA A 524 -18.73 -2.11 -4.61
CA ALA A 524 -19.45 -2.36 -3.35
C ALA A 524 -20.97 -2.43 -3.62
N SER A 525 -21.48 -1.49 -4.41
CA SER A 525 -22.91 -1.45 -4.79
C SER A 525 -23.31 -2.65 -5.66
N ILE A 526 -22.51 -3.01 -6.68
CA ILE A 526 -22.77 -4.18 -7.54
C ILE A 526 -22.84 -5.46 -6.70
N THR A 527 -21.83 -5.67 -5.83
CA THR A 527 -21.76 -6.88 -5.00
C THR A 527 -22.97 -6.97 -4.05
N LEU A 528 -23.31 -5.86 -3.39
CA LEU A 528 -24.47 -5.79 -2.49
C LEU A 528 -25.80 -6.02 -3.24
N CYS A 529 -26.00 -5.33 -4.36
CA CYS A 529 -27.22 -5.43 -5.16
C CYS A 529 -27.43 -6.86 -5.71
N CYS A 530 -26.38 -7.49 -6.24
CA CYS A 530 -26.47 -8.88 -6.70
C CYS A 530 -26.81 -9.84 -5.56
N GLY A 531 -26.19 -9.66 -4.39
CA GLY A 531 -26.51 -10.44 -3.19
C GLY A 531 -27.97 -10.30 -2.76
N TRP A 532 -28.48 -9.07 -2.75
CA TRP A 532 -29.84 -8.75 -2.40
C TRP A 532 -30.86 -9.27 -3.43
N LEU A 533 -30.64 -9.04 -4.72
CA LEU A 533 -31.54 -9.51 -5.80
C LEU A 533 -31.70 -11.04 -5.78
N VAL A 534 -30.59 -11.79 -5.68
CA VAL A 534 -30.64 -13.25 -5.61
C VAL A 534 -31.31 -13.70 -4.31
N GLY A 535 -31.09 -13.00 -3.19
CA GLY A 535 -31.76 -13.26 -1.91
C GLY A 535 -33.28 -13.04 -1.97
N MET A 536 -33.74 -12.03 -2.71
CA MET A 536 -35.17 -11.77 -2.94
C MET A 536 -35.85 -12.80 -3.85
N LEU A 537 -35.13 -13.25 -4.88
CA LEU A 537 -35.67 -14.26 -5.83
C LEU A 537 -35.86 -15.63 -5.17
N GLY A 538 -35.41 -15.84 -3.96
CA GLY A 538 -35.69 -17.01 -3.15
C GLY A 538 -35.12 -18.30 -3.74
N LEU A 539 -34.04 -18.24 -4.53
CA LEU A 539 -33.37 -19.36 -5.17
C LEU A 539 -32.76 -20.37 -4.15
N ASN A 540 -32.94 -20.12 -2.88
CA ASN A 540 -32.50 -20.97 -1.76
C ASN A 540 -33.70 -21.53 -0.96
N ARG A 541 -34.79 -21.95 -1.59
CA ARG A 541 -35.74 -22.82 -0.93
C ARG A 541 -35.27 -24.27 -1.08
N LYS A 542 -34.31 -24.70 -0.21
CA LYS A 542 -34.34 -26.08 0.27
C LYS A 542 -34.97 -26.03 1.66
N PRO A 543 -35.91 -26.98 1.94
CA PRO A 543 -36.62 -27.05 3.19
C PRO A 543 -35.70 -27.30 4.38
#